data_128705f4fc8cc6603af56ae6b8b10ad0
#
_entry.id   128705f4fc8cc6603af56ae6b8b10ad0
#
_cell.length_a   1.000
_cell.length_b   1.000
_cell.length_c   1.000
_cell.angle_alpha   90.00
_cell.angle_beta   90.00
_cell.angle_gamma   90.00
#
_symmetry.space_group_name_H-M   'P 1'
#
loop_
_entity.id
_entity.type
_entity.pdbx_description
1 polymer ?
#
loop_
_entity_poly.entity_id
_entity_poly.type
_entity_poly.pdbx_seq_one_letter_code
_entity_poly.pdbx_strand_id
1 'polypeptide(L)'
;MNPCIAAGATQVMMRRFDMDEFLSIIENHRITKLCTVPPVGLGLSQYPGLASRDLSSLKFAMFGAAPLSSKLQVKISEVLNCPVIQGYGMTELSPVTNIDFMEPNLLKAGSIGPALADTEEKIVDTEDPTKELKPGEIGELVVRGPQVMKGYLNNPEATEETINSDGWFHTGDIGKMDEEGYVWILDRKKELIKYKGFQVPPAELEGLLIEHPEISDAAVIGKPDKESGEIPKAFVVKSAGSNISENEIMSFVSSKVSTFKQVREVEFVEAIPKNPSGKILRRLLKDQQV
;
A
#
# COMPACT_ATOMS: atom_id res chain seq x y z
N MET A 1 -3.05 -18.89 -5.05
CA MET A 1 -2.92 -20.31 -5.49
C MET A 1 -4.18 -21.11 -5.25
N ASN A 2 -4.65 -21.32 -4.01
CA ASN A 2 -5.82 -22.16 -3.72
C ASN A 2 -7.11 -21.81 -4.47
N PRO A 3 -7.55 -20.54 -4.59
CA PRO A 3 -8.74 -20.19 -5.36
C PRO A 3 -8.64 -20.56 -6.84
N CYS A 4 -7.44 -20.46 -7.43
CA CYS A 4 -7.22 -20.82 -8.82
C CYS A 4 -7.36 -22.34 -9.02
N ILE A 5 -6.84 -23.16 -8.08
CA ILE A 5 -6.98 -24.61 -8.11
C ILE A 5 -8.46 -24.99 -7.97
N ALA A 6 -9.17 -24.40 -7.01
CA ALA A 6 -10.60 -24.64 -6.81
C ALA A 6 -11.45 -24.27 -8.03
N ALA A 7 -11.06 -23.23 -8.75
CA ALA A 7 -11.74 -22.78 -9.98
C ALA A 7 -11.26 -23.50 -11.26
N GLY A 8 -10.32 -24.47 -11.16
CA GLY A 8 -9.75 -25.16 -12.32
C GLY A 8 -8.96 -24.22 -13.26
N ALA A 9 -8.42 -23.10 -12.73
CA ALA A 9 -7.71 -22.11 -13.53
C ALA A 9 -6.25 -22.52 -13.75
N THR A 10 -5.74 -22.27 -14.97
CA THR A 10 -4.31 -22.41 -15.26
C THR A 10 -3.52 -21.30 -14.59
N GLN A 11 -2.43 -21.66 -13.93
CA GLN A 11 -1.50 -20.71 -13.31
C GLN A 11 -0.16 -20.77 -14.04
N VAL A 12 0.32 -19.61 -14.50
CA VAL A 12 1.65 -19.46 -15.09
C VAL A 12 2.57 -18.82 -14.05
N MET A 13 3.62 -19.53 -13.68
CA MET A 13 4.52 -19.15 -12.59
C MET A 13 5.86 -18.70 -13.14
N MET A 14 6.37 -17.57 -12.63
CA MET A 14 7.74 -17.11 -12.88
C MET A 14 8.68 -17.54 -11.75
N ARG A 15 9.90 -17.93 -12.06
CA ARG A 15 10.92 -18.26 -11.05
C ARG A 15 11.48 -17.01 -10.38
N ARG A 16 11.67 -15.96 -11.17
CA ARG A 16 12.16 -14.65 -10.77
C ARG A 16 11.46 -13.61 -11.61
N PHE A 17 11.14 -12.47 -11.02
CA PHE A 17 10.52 -11.38 -11.77
C PHE A 17 11.52 -10.76 -12.75
N ASP A 18 11.09 -10.69 -14.01
CA ASP A 18 11.68 -9.93 -15.10
C ASP A 18 10.56 -9.31 -15.93
N MET A 19 10.65 -8.02 -16.27
CA MET A 19 9.54 -7.30 -16.91
C MET A 19 9.27 -7.77 -18.34
N ASP A 20 10.31 -8.08 -19.11
CA ASP A 20 10.15 -8.57 -20.48
C ASP A 20 9.55 -9.97 -20.53
N GLU A 21 10.03 -10.86 -19.65
CA GLU A 21 9.46 -12.19 -19.50
C GLU A 21 8.01 -12.12 -19.02
N PHE A 22 7.71 -11.25 -18.05
CA PHE A 22 6.37 -11.02 -17.54
C PHE A 22 5.37 -10.61 -18.64
N LEU A 23 5.74 -9.63 -19.45
CA LEU A 23 4.91 -9.18 -20.57
C LEU A 23 4.76 -10.28 -21.64
N SER A 24 5.84 -11.00 -21.95
CA SER A 24 5.81 -12.13 -22.89
C SER A 24 4.90 -13.27 -22.41
N ILE A 25 4.86 -13.53 -21.11
CA ILE A 25 3.94 -14.50 -20.51
C ILE A 25 2.49 -14.08 -20.71
N ILE A 26 2.17 -12.81 -20.47
CA ILE A 26 0.82 -12.28 -20.67
C ILE A 26 0.36 -12.49 -22.12
N GLU A 27 1.20 -12.15 -23.08
CA GLU A 27 0.93 -12.31 -24.51
C GLU A 27 0.79 -13.79 -24.90
N ASN A 28 1.83 -14.59 -24.67
CA ASN A 28 1.93 -15.96 -25.16
C ASN A 28 0.90 -16.92 -24.51
N HIS A 29 0.58 -16.71 -23.25
CA HIS A 29 -0.37 -17.55 -22.51
C HIS A 29 -1.77 -16.91 -22.44
N ARG A 30 -2.00 -15.76 -23.08
CA ARG A 30 -3.29 -15.05 -23.08
C ARG A 30 -3.83 -14.89 -21.67
N ILE A 31 -2.99 -14.40 -20.75
CA ILE A 31 -3.35 -14.24 -19.34
C ILE A 31 -4.59 -13.34 -19.21
N THR A 32 -5.56 -13.79 -18.44
CA THR A 32 -6.82 -13.07 -18.25
C THR A 32 -6.92 -12.35 -16.91
N LYS A 33 -6.16 -12.79 -15.92
CA LYS A 33 -6.18 -12.27 -14.55
C LYS A 33 -4.75 -12.06 -14.07
N LEU A 34 -4.43 -10.84 -13.70
CA LEU A 34 -3.13 -10.47 -13.20
C LEU A 34 -3.23 -10.24 -11.69
N CYS A 35 -2.40 -10.94 -10.90
CA CYS A 35 -2.24 -10.68 -9.47
C CYS A 35 -0.80 -10.27 -9.20
N THR A 36 -0.58 -9.06 -8.74
CA THR A 36 0.76 -8.50 -8.61
C THR A 36 0.86 -7.45 -7.48
N VAL A 37 1.95 -6.72 -7.43
CA VAL A 37 2.26 -5.74 -6.38
C VAL A 37 2.52 -4.35 -6.97
N PRO A 38 2.32 -3.26 -6.22
CA PRO A 38 2.45 -1.89 -6.70
C PRO A 38 3.76 -1.56 -7.42
N PRO A 39 4.95 -2.03 -7.01
CA PRO A 39 6.19 -1.78 -7.75
C PRO A 39 6.17 -2.31 -9.19
N VAL A 40 5.52 -3.45 -9.44
CA VAL A 40 5.34 -3.98 -10.80
C VAL A 40 4.41 -3.08 -11.61
N GLY A 41 3.33 -2.59 -11.00
CA GLY A 41 2.41 -1.63 -11.61
C GLY A 41 3.09 -0.32 -11.99
N LEU A 42 3.95 0.20 -11.11
CA LEU A 42 4.76 1.38 -11.40
C LEU A 42 5.69 1.13 -12.59
N GLY A 43 6.42 0.00 -12.57
CA GLY A 43 7.28 -0.41 -13.69
C GLY A 43 6.51 -0.53 -15.00
N LEU A 44 5.32 -1.15 -15.01
CA LEU A 44 4.44 -1.24 -16.17
C LEU A 44 4.06 0.15 -16.71
N SER A 45 3.66 1.08 -15.80
CA SER A 45 3.24 2.43 -16.21
C SER A 45 4.36 3.29 -16.83
N GLN A 46 5.60 2.86 -16.69
CA GLN A 46 6.81 3.54 -17.17
C GLN A 46 7.55 2.75 -18.25
N TYR A 47 7.08 1.54 -18.57
CA TYR A 47 7.79 0.65 -19.50
C TYR A 47 7.74 1.17 -20.96
N PRO A 48 8.87 1.51 -21.58
CA PRO A 48 8.91 2.20 -22.87
C PRO A 48 8.28 1.42 -24.03
N GLY A 49 8.29 0.08 -23.96
CA GLY A 49 7.79 -0.81 -25.01
C GLY A 49 6.35 -1.27 -24.83
N LEU A 50 5.61 -0.79 -23.82
CA LEU A 50 4.33 -1.35 -23.47
C LEU A 50 3.26 -1.24 -24.57
N ALA A 51 3.25 -0.12 -25.29
CA ALA A 51 2.29 0.11 -26.39
C ALA A 51 2.43 -0.88 -27.56
N SER A 52 3.56 -1.58 -27.67
CA SER A 52 3.78 -2.61 -28.70
C SER A 52 3.40 -4.02 -28.22
N ARG A 53 2.96 -4.18 -26.97
CA ARG A 53 2.58 -5.47 -26.38
C ARG A 53 1.08 -5.74 -26.49
N ASP A 54 0.70 -6.98 -26.77
CA ASP A 54 -0.70 -7.40 -26.80
C ASP A 54 -1.17 -7.84 -25.39
N LEU A 55 -1.72 -6.89 -24.65
CA LEU A 55 -2.31 -7.14 -23.33
C LEU A 55 -3.84 -7.31 -23.38
N SER A 56 -4.43 -7.43 -24.56
CA SER A 56 -5.89 -7.46 -24.78
C SER A 56 -6.61 -8.64 -24.12
N SER A 57 -5.89 -9.65 -23.70
CA SER A 57 -6.44 -10.79 -22.96
C SER A 57 -6.77 -10.47 -21.50
N LEU A 58 -6.18 -9.42 -20.90
CA LEU A 58 -6.41 -9.05 -19.52
C LEU A 58 -7.87 -8.61 -19.31
N LYS A 59 -8.52 -9.21 -18.29
CA LYS A 59 -9.87 -8.85 -17.87
C LYS A 59 -9.84 -7.95 -16.64
N PHE A 60 -8.87 -8.16 -15.73
CA PHE A 60 -8.57 -7.28 -14.62
C PHE A 60 -7.15 -7.53 -14.08
N ALA A 61 -6.63 -6.54 -13.35
CA ALA A 61 -5.40 -6.65 -12.59
C ALA A 61 -5.68 -6.34 -11.11
N MET A 62 -5.29 -7.27 -10.22
CA MET A 62 -5.40 -7.12 -8.78
C MET A 62 -4.04 -6.82 -8.16
N PHE A 63 -4.01 -5.79 -7.34
CA PHE A 63 -2.83 -5.37 -6.60
C PHE A 63 -3.04 -5.57 -5.09
N GLY A 64 -1.99 -6.00 -4.42
CA GLY A 64 -2.02 -6.24 -2.98
C GLY A 64 -0.62 -6.14 -2.37
N ALA A 65 -0.50 -6.50 -1.09
CA ALA A 65 0.73 -6.51 -0.29
C ALA A 65 1.31 -5.13 0.07
N ALA A 66 0.96 -4.06 -0.63
CA ALA A 66 1.34 -2.68 -0.32
C ALA A 66 0.26 -1.70 -0.83
N PRO A 67 0.17 -0.50 -0.28
CA PRO A 67 -0.77 0.51 -0.76
C PRO A 67 -0.52 0.89 -2.22
N LEU A 68 -1.60 1.03 -2.99
CA LEU A 68 -1.59 1.57 -4.36
C LEU A 68 -2.36 2.88 -4.36
N SER A 69 -1.68 3.99 -4.67
CA SER A 69 -2.36 5.29 -4.71
C SER A 69 -3.43 5.35 -5.79
N SER A 70 -4.49 6.13 -5.57
CA SER A 70 -5.59 6.30 -6.52
C SER A 70 -5.10 6.74 -7.91
N LYS A 71 -4.14 7.65 -7.96
CA LYS A 71 -3.57 8.14 -9.23
C LYS A 71 -2.81 7.04 -9.98
N LEU A 72 -1.99 6.27 -9.27
CA LEU A 72 -1.25 5.16 -9.89
C LEU A 72 -2.20 4.05 -10.32
N GLN A 73 -3.24 3.76 -9.55
CA GLN A 73 -4.27 2.79 -9.91
C GLN A 73 -4.97 3.17 -11.22
N VAL A 74 -5.41 4.43 -11.35
CA VAL A 74 -6.04 4.94 -12.58
C VAL A 74 -5.08 4.85 -13.76
N LYS A 75 -3.83 5.33 -13.59
CA LYS A 75 -2.80 5.27 -14.64
C LYS A 75 -2.54 3.83 -15.12
N ILE A 76 -2.43 2.87 -14.20
CA ILE A 76 -2.23 1.46 -14.55
C ILE A 76 -3.46 0.93 -15.30
N SER A 77 -4.68 1.27 -14.87
CA SER A 77 -5.92 0.86 -15.53
C SER A 77 -6.00 1.35 -16.98
N GLU A 78 -5.62 2.61 -17.22
CA GLU A 78 -5.53 3.18 -18.58
C GLU A 78 -4.51 2.44 -19.45
N VAL A 79 -3.32 2.19 -18.89
CA VAL A 79 -2.22 1.54 -19.60
C VAL A 79 -2.51 0.07 -19.91
N LEU A 80 -3.13 -0.67 -19.00
CA LEU A 80 -3.52 -2.08 -19.18
C LEU A 80 -4.86 -2.24 -19.92
N ASN A 81 -5.62 -1.17 -20.09
CA ASN A 81 -6.97 -1.16 -20.63
C ASN A 81 -7.90 -2.19 -19.97
N CYS A 82 -7.80 -2.34 -18.66
CA CYS A 82 -8.66 -3.20 -17.86
C CYS A 82 -8.84 -2.65 -16.43
N PRO A 83 -9.88 -3.06 -15.70
CA PRO A 83 -10.05 -2.67 -14.31
C PRO A 83 -8.83 -3.06 -13.45
N VAL A 84 -8.38 -2.11 -12.63
CA VAL A 84 -7.34 -2.32 -11.62
C VAL A 84 -8.01 -2.26 -10.26
N ILE A 85 -7.95 -3.36 -9.52
CA ILE A 85 -8.57 -3.52 -8.21
C ILE A 85 -7.50 -3.72 -7.14
N GLN A 86 -7.84 -3.42 -5.91
CA GLN A 86 -6.98 -3.71 -4.75
C GLN A 86 -7.57 -4.83 -3.90
N GLY A 87 -6.69 -5.61 -3.28
CA GLY A 87 -7.03 -6.54 -2.24
C GLY A 87 -6.18 -6.27 -1.00
N TYR A 88 -6.79 -6.39 0.18
CA TYR A 88 -6.11 -6.18 1.45
C TYR A 88 -6.24 -7.40 2.33
N GLY A 89 -5.19 -7.60 3.12
CA GLY A 89 -5.13 -8.66 4.12
C GLY A 89 -3.73 -8.87 4.66
N MET A 90 -3.63 -9.84 5.54
CA MET A 90 -2.38 -10.23 6.20
C MET A 90 -2.44 -11.70 6.62
N THR A 91 -1.31 -12.26 7.02
CA THR A 91 -1.22 -13.67 7.42
C THR A 91 -2.21 -14.03 8.54
N GLU A 92 -2.36 -13.11 9.49
CA GLU A 92 -3.26 -13.23 10.64
C GLU A 92 -4.74 -13.28 10.26
N LEU A 93 -5.09 -12.90 9.03
CA LEU A 93 -6.46 -12.85 8.48
C LEU A 93 -6.70 -13.89 7.36
N SER A 94 -5.83 -14.85 7.18
CA SER A 94 -5.94 -16.11 6.40
C SER A 94 -6.32 -16.04 4.90
N PRO A 95 -5.81 -15.20 4.02
CA PRO A 95 -5.03 -13.98 4.23
C PRO A 95 -5.78 -12.68 3.93
N VAL A 96 -7.00 -12.72 3.32
CA VAL A 96 -7.67 -11.57 2.70
C VAL A 96 -8.96 -11.22 3.42
N THR A 97 -9.20 -9.94 3.67
CA THR A 97 -10.44 -9.42 4.24
C THR A 97 -11.21 -8.50 3.32
N ASN A 98 -10.50 -7.80 2.41
CA ASN A 98 -11.13 -6.89 1.46
C ASN A 98 -10.68 -7.18 0.03
N ILE A 99 -11.59 -7.06 -0.90
CA ILE A 99 -11.31 -7.02 -2.34
C ILE A 99 -12.25 -6.00 -2.96
N ASP A 100 -11.71 -5.13 -3.80
CA ASP A 100 -12.50 -4.18 -4.55
C ASP A 100 -13.33 -4.86 -5.65
N PHE A 101 -14.37 -4.20 -6.13
CA PHE A 101 -15.20 -4.71 -7.19
C PHE A 101 -14.50 -4.64 -8.55
N MET A 102 -14.79 -5.61 -9.41
CA MET A 102 -14.28 -5.63 -10.80
C MET A 102 -15.12 -4.74 -11.73
N GLU A 103 -16.34 -4.41 -11.33
CA GLU A 103 -17.25 -3.55 -12.08
C GLU A 103 -16.80 -2.09 -11.98
N PRO A 104 -16.46 -1.43 -13.11
CA PRO A 104 -15.90 -0.08 -13.09
C PRO A 104 -16.77 0.97 -12.38
N ASN A 105 -18.09 0.80 -12.40
CA ASN A 105 -19.04 1.72 -11.75
C ASN A 105 -19.12 1.55 -10.23
N LEU A 106 -18.60 0.46 -9.68
CA LEU A 106 -18.52 0.18 -8.24
C LEU A 106 -17.11 0.40 -7.69
N LEU A 107 -16.10 0.54 -8.56
CA LEU A 107 -14.72 0.69 -8.16
C LEU A 107 -14.45 2.10 -7.63
N LYS A 108 -13.90 2.20 -6.42
CA LYS A 108 -13.46 3.47 -5.81
C LYS A 108 -11.94 3.51 -5.74
N ALA A 109 -11.33 4.33 -6.59
CA ALA A 109 -9.88 4.39 -6.71
C ALA A 109 -9.16 4.71 -5.38
N GLY A 110 -8.13 3.93 -5.06
CA GLY A 110 -7.38 4.02 -3.80
C GLY A 110 -7.98 3.23 -2.65
N SER A 111 -9.22 2.75 -2.78
CA SER A 111 -9.85 1.85 -1.82
C SER A 111 -9.27 0.44 -1.93
N ILE A 112 -9.30 -0.29 -0.82
CA ILE A 112 -9.08 -1.73 -0.78
C ILE A 112 -10.37 -2.52 -1.00
N GLY A 113 -11.49 -1.82 -1.26
CA GLY A 113 -12.84 -2.39 -1.37
C GLY A 113 -13.55 -2.57 -0.04
N PRO A 114 -14.77 -3.08 -0.06
CA PRO A 114 -15.52 -3.46 1.14
C PRO A 114 -15.03 -4.81 1.69
N ALA A 115 -15.48 -5.12 2.91
CA ALA A 115 -15.26 -6.42 3.54
C ALA A 115 -15.81 -7.58 2.71
N LEU A 116 -15.09 -8.70 2.75
CA LEU A 116 -15.58 -9.96 2.18
C LEU A 116 -16.77 -10.51 3.00
N ALA A 117 -17.48 -11.46 2.42
CA ALA A 117 -18.59 -12.15 3.10
C ALA A 117 -18.15 -12.71 4.46
N ASP A 118 -19.05 -12.67 5.44
CA ASP A 118 -18.83 -13.11 6.82
C ASP A 118 -17.73 -12.36 7.58
N THR A 119 -17.31 -11.18 7.08
CA THR A 119 -16.29 -10.31 7.68
C THR A 119 -16.96 -9.04 8.20
N GLU A 120 -16.71 -8.71 9.45
CA GLU A 120 -17.11 -7.46 10.07
C GLU A 120 -15.90 -6.54 10.19
N GLU A 121 -16.08 -5.26 9.90
CA GLU A 121 -15.03 -4.26 9.96
C GLU A 121 -15.55 -2.97 10.58
N LYS A 122 -14.69 -2.26 11.27
CA LYS A 122 -14.94 -0.91 11.74
C LYS A 122 -13.65 -0.14 11.92
N ILE A 123 -13.77 1.17 11.98
CA ILE A 123 -12.68 2.08 12.32
C ILE A 123 -12.83 2.48 13.79
N VAL A 124 -11.78 2.32 14.57
CA VAL A 124 -11.76 2.70 15.99
C VAL A 124 -10.73 3.79 16.26
N ASP A 125 -10.95 4.54 17.33
CA ASP A 125 -10.00 5.57 17.77
C ASP A 125 -8.65 4.95 18.15
N THR A 126 -7.56 5.59 17.79
CA THR A 126 -6.21 5.06 18.01
C THR A 126 -5.76 5.12 19.46
N GLU A 127 -6.34 6.03 20.26
CA GLU A 127 -6.02 6.22 21.68
C GLU A 127 -7.05 5.51 22.58
N ASP A 128 -8.32 5.43 22.13
CA ASP A 128 -9.39 4.70 22.81
C ASP A 128 -10.03 3.68 21.86
N PRO A 129 -9.49 2.45 21.75
CA PRO A 129 -10.00 1.43 20.85
C PRO A 129 -11.44 0.96 21.12
N THR A 130 -12.03 1.34 22.24
CA THR A 130 -13.45 1.06 22.54
C THR A 130 -14.40 1.97 21.80
N LYS A 131 -13.90 3.12 21.33
CA LYS A 131 -14.66 4.12 20.60
C LYS A 131 -14.64 3.85 19.10
N GLU A 132 -15.78 3.45 18.55
CA GLU A 132 -16.00 3.38 17.11
C GLU A 132 -16.14 4.76 16.50
N LEU A 133 -15.49 4.99 15.35
CA LEU A 133 -15.48 6.25 14.63
C LEU A 133 -16.56 6.27 13.55
N LYS A 134 -17.01 7.48 13.18
CA LYS A 134 -18.01 7.66 12.12
C LYS A 134 -17.36 7.51 10.73
N PRO A 135 -18.18 7.21 9.71
CA PRO A 135 -17.70 7.21 8.33
C PRO A 135 -16.93 8.49 7.98
N GLY A 136 -15.77 8.31 7.34
CA GLY A 136 -14.85 9.38 6.96
C GLY A 136 -13.82 9.77 8.01
N GLU A 137 -14.01 9.44 9.28
CA GLU A 137 -13.02 9.67 10.34
C GLU A 137 -11.85 8.68 10.21
N ILE A 138 -10.66 9.12 10.62
CA ILE A 138 -9.42 8.35 10.51
C ILE A 138 -9.13 7.66 11.85
N GLY A 139 -8.91 6.35 11.81
CA GLY A 139 -8.57 5.54 12.97
C GLY A 139 -7.96 4.21 12.58
N GLU A 140 -7.88 3.28 13.53
CA GLU A 140 -7.39 1.92 13.29
C GLU A 140 -8.49 1.04 12.70
N LEU A 141 -8.20 0.32 11.61
CA LEU A 141 -9.07 -0.72 11.09
C LEU A 141 -9.01 -1.94 12.03
N VAL A 142 -10.17 -2.38 12.50
CA VAL A 142 -10.30 -3.64 13.24
C VAL A 142 -11.25 -4.59 12.52
N VAL A 143 -10.94 -5.87 12.55
CA VAL A 143 -11.61 -6.91 11.77
C VAL A 143 -12.07 -8.04 12.67
N ARG A 144 -13.27 -8.58 12.40
CA ARG A 144 -13.79 -9.78 13.03
C ARG A 144 -14.38 -10.70 11.97
N GLY A 145 -14.10 -12.00 12.05
CA GLY A 145 -14.63 -12.97 11.09
C GLY A 145 -13.98 -14.34 11.25
N PRO A 146 -14.51 -15.35 10.56
CA PRO A 146 -14.04 -16.75 10.66
C PRO A 146 -12.59 -16.94 10.16
N GLN A 147 -12.07 -16.01 9.35
CA GLN A 147 -10.72 -16.06 8.81
C GLN A 147 -9.66 -15.50 9.77
N VAL A 148 -10.05 -14.85 10.87
CA VAL A 148 -9.11 -14.38 11.89
C VAL A 148 -8.37 -15.58 12.50
N MET A 149 -7.05 -15.47 12.62
CA MET A 149 -6.22 -16.51 13.23
C MET A 149 -6.64 -16.83 14.67
N LYS A 150 -6.30 -18.02 15.15
CA LYS A 150 -6.53 -18.39 16.57
C LYS A 150 -5.56 -17.72 17.54
N GLY A 151 -4.42 -17.25 17.05
CA GLY A 151 -3.39 -16.58 17.82
C GLY A 151 -1.98 -16.88 17.33
N TYR A 152 -1.01 -16.23 17.92
CA TYR A 152 0.42 -16.46 17.67
C TYR A 152 0.91 -17.70 18.41
N LEU A 153 1.63 -18.58 17.72
CA LEU A 153 2.15 -19.82 18.28
C LEU A 153 3.08 -19.55 19.48
N ASN A 154 2.77 -20.15 20.62
CA ASN A 154 3.54 -20.00 21.86
C ASN A 154 3.71 -18.55 22.34
N ASN A 155 2.83 -17.64 21.95
CA ASN A 155 2.87 -16.24 22.34
C ASN A 155 1.45 -15.73 22.68
N PRO A 156 0.88 -16.13 23.83
CA PRO A 156 -0.45 -15.71 24.26
C PRO A 156 -0.52 -14.20 24.52
N GLU A 157 0.53 -13.58 25.05
CA GLU A 157 0.59 -12.15 25.34
C GLU A 157 0.39 -11.33 24.05
N ALA A 158 1.15 -11.59 23.00
CA ALA A 158 0.96 -10.92 21.70
C ALA A 158 -0.41 -11.23 21.07
N THR A 159 -0.99 -12.39 21.37
CA THR A 159 -2.34 -12.73 20.90
C THR A 159 -3.39 -11.86 21.59
N GLU A 160 -3.33 -11.71 22.91
CA GLU A 160 -4.25 -10.89 23.71
C GLU A 160 -4.12 -9.39 23.38
N GLU A 161 -2.92 -8.91 23.05
CA GLU A 161 -2.70 -7.54 22.56
C GLU A 161 -3.33 -7.28 21.19
N THR A 162 -3.47 -8.33 20.37
CA THR A 162 -3.89 -8.19 18.96
C THR A 162 -5.36 -8.58 18.76
N ILE A 163 -5.88 -9.55 19.52
CA ILE A 163 -7.27 -9.99 19.44
C ILE A 163 -7.93 -9.76 20.80
N ASN A 164 -8.91 -8.85 20.84
CA ASN A 164 -9.60 -8.56 22.09
C ASN A 164 -10.62 -9.65 22.47
N SER A 165 -11.19 -9.56 23.69
CA SER A 165 -12.17 -10.52 24.23
C SER A 165 -13.41 -10.71 23.36
N ASP A 166 -13.79 -9.74 22.55
CA ASP A 166 -14.97 -9.77 21.67
C ASP A 166 -14.62 -10.32 20.28
N GLY A 167 -13.38 -10.77 20.06
CA GLY A 167 -12.90 -11.35 18.81
C GLY A 167 -12.51 -10.35 17.75
N TRP A 168 -12.39 -9.06 18.06
CA TRP A 168 -11.88 -8.06 17.15
C TRP A 168 -10.35 -8.12 17.07
N PHE A 169 -9.87 -8.29 15.85
CA PHE A 169 -8.44 -8.26 15.51
C PHE A 169 -8.01 -6.83 15.18
N HIS A 170 -7.02 -6.32 15.90
CA HIS A 170 -6.39 -5.04 15.67
C HIS A 170 -5.33 -5.17 14.59
N THR A 171 -5.60 -4.59 13.40
CA THR A 171 -4.71 -4.74 12.24
C THR A 171 -3.41 -3.96 12.38
N GLY A 172 -3.40 -2.93 13.21
CA GLY A 172 -2.32 -1.94 13.27
C GLY A 172 -2.25 -1.06 12.03
N ASP A 173 -3.23 -1.11 11.14
CA ASP A 173 -3.31 -0.28 9.94
C ASP A 173 -4.31 0.86 10.17
N ILE A 174 -3.89 2.08 9.85
CA ILE A 174 -4.69 3.29 9.95
C ILE A 174 -5.41 3.52 8.64
N GLY A 175 -6.70 3.78 8.73
CA GLY A 175 -7.54 4.00 7.56
C GLY A 175 -8.79 4.78 7.88
N LYS A 176 -9.67 4.84 6.91
CA LYS A 176 -11.02 5.36 7.02
C LYS A 176 -11.98 4.50 6.21
N MET A 177 -13.24 4.51 6.59
CA MET A 177 -14.33 3.82 5.90
C MET A 177 -15.38 4.84 5.49
N ASP A 178 -16.01 4.69 4.33
CA ASP A 178 -17.16 5.51 3.95
C ASP A 178 -18.50 4.86 4.35
N GLU A 179 -19.60 5.57 4.07
CA GLU A 179 -20.97 5.11 4.39
C GLU A 179 -21.38 3.84 3.62
N GLU A 180 -20.70 3.51 2.52
CA GLU A 180 -20.96 2.31 1.71
C GLU A 180 -20.05 1.13 2.11
N GLY A 181 -19.18 1.31 3.12
CA GLY A 181 -18.27 0.27 3.63
C GLY A 181 -16.96 0.12 2.85
N TYR A 182 -16.63 1.05 1.94
CA TYR A 182 -15.31 1.04 1.30
C TYR A 182 -14.24 1.57 2.26
N VAL A 183 -13.11 0.89 2.28
CA VAL A 183 -11.99 1.21 3.18
C VAL A 183 -10.79 1.74 2.40
N TRP A 184 -10.16 2.78 2.92
CA TRP A 184 -8.87 3.31 2.46
C TRP A 184 -7.84 3.15 3.55
N ILE A 185 -6.79 2.37 3.30
CA ILE A 185 -5.63 2.27 4.19
C ILE A 185 -4.70 3.44 3.90
N LEU A 186 -4.36 4.17 4.94
CA LEU A 186 -3.50 5.35 4.87
C LEU A 186 -2.05 5.02 5.24
N ASP A 187 -1.85 4.28 6.35
CA ASP A 187 -0.51 3.85 6.79
C ASP A 187 -0.60 2.82 7.93
N ARG A 188 0.54 2.41 8.45
CA ARG A 188 0.67 1.62 9.66
C ARG A 188 0.73 2.49 10.91
N LYS A 189 0.01 2.13 11.97
CA LYS A 189 0.01 2.82 13.27
C LYS A 189 1.43 3.01 13.83
N LYS A 190 2.28 1.99 13.72
CA LYS A 190 3.69 2.01 14.16
C LYS A 190 4.62 2.84 13.27
N GLU A 191 4.20 3.18 12.07
CA GLU A 191 5.01 3.95 11.12
C GLU A 191 4.64 5.42 11.05
N LEU A 192 3.47 5.81 11.65
CA LEU A 192 3.05 7.21 11.70
C LEU A 192 4.12 8.08 12.37
N ILE A 193 4.47 9.16 11.70
CA ILE A 193 5.43 10.14 12.20
C ILE A 193 4.72 11.09 13.17
N LYS A 194 5.23 11.20 14.37
CA LYS A 194 4.63 12.03 15.44
C LYS A 194 5.23 13.43 15.44
N TYR A 195 4.77 14.30 14.55
CA TYR A 195 5.24 15.68 14.40
C TYR A 195 4.37 16.64 15.21
N LYS A 196 4.89 17.23 16.30
CA LYS A 196 4.19 18.22 17.17
C LYS A 196 2.77 17.77 17.57
N GLY A 197 2.59 16.49 17.88
CA GLY A 197 1.28 15.91 18.24
C GLY A 197 0.40 15.51 17.04
N PHE A 198 0.78 15.86 15.82
CA PHE A 198 0.09 15.39 14.61
C PHE A 198 0.65 14.04 14.16
N GLN A 199 -0.22 13.21 13.62
CA GLN A 199 0.16 11.93 13.00
C GLN A 199 0.29 12.14 11.49
N VAL A 200 1.50 11.94 10.95
CA VAL A 200 1.80 12.10 9.53
C VAL A 200 2.07 10.72 8.92
N PRO A 201 1.22 10.27 7.98
CA PRO A 201 1.42 8.99 7.28
C PRO A 201 2.61 9.07 6.30
N PRO A 202 3.68 8.28 6.48
CA PRO A 202 4.77 8.20 5.51
C PRO A 202 4.33 7.82 4.10
N ALA A 203 3.40 6.88 3.98
CA ALA A 203 2.94 6.39 2.67
C ALA A 203 2.27 7.47 1.82
N GLU A 204 1.58 8.45 2.41
CA GLU A 204 1.02 9.61 1.71
C GLU A 204 2.14 10.45 1.06
N LEU A 205 3.22 10.68 1.80
CA LEU A 205 4.37 11.45 1.31
C LEU A 205 5.18 10.67 0.27
N GLU A 206 5.35 9.37 0.46
CA GLU A 206 6.01 8.48 -0.49
C GLU A 206 5.24 8.44 -1.83
N GLY A 207 3.92 8.28 -1.78
CA GLY A 207 3.07 8.32 -2.97
C GLY A 207 3.17 9.65 -3.71
N LEU A 208 3.23 10.77 -2.98
CA LEU A 208 3.40 12.10 -3.56
C LEU A 208 4.78 12.30 -4.20
N LEU A 209 5.85 11.84 -3.54
CA LEU A 209 7.22 11.94 -4.05
C LEU A 209 7.39 11.19 -5.36
N ILE A 210 6.84 9.97 -5.47
CA ILE A 210 6.90 9.14 -6.69
C ILE A 210 6.14 9.78 -7.87
N GLU A 211 5.21 10.73 -7.64
CA GLU A 211 4.57 11.48 -8.72
C GLU A 211 5.53 12.44 -9.45
N HIS A 212 6.66 12.77 -8.82
CA HIS A 212 7.63 13.67 -9.44
C HIS A 212 8.45 12.93 -10.53
N PRO A 213 8.53 13.46 -11.78
CA PRO A 213 9.16 12.77 -12.91
C PRO A 213 10.67 12.48 -12.70
N GLU A 214 11.33 13.27 -11.85
CA GLU A 214 12.75 13.11 -11.55
C GLU A 214 13.04 12.21 -10.35
N ILE A 215 12.00 11.55 -9.78
CA ILE A 215 12.12 10.61 -8.65
C ILE A 215 11.72 9.22 -9.14
N SER A 216 12.62 8.25 -9.00
CA SER A 216 12.35 6.86 -9.37
C SER A 216 11.83 6.03 -8.20
N ASP A 217 12.23 6.36 -6.97
CA ASP A 217 11.78 5.69 -5.74
C ASP A 217 11.92 6.60 -4.53
N ALA A 218 11.08 6.38 -3.50
CA ALA A 218 11.15 7.16 -2.27
C ALA A 218 10.68 6.37 -1.06
N ALA A 219 11.24 6.71 0.10
CA ALA A 219 10.76 6.24 1.41
C ALA A 219 10.79 7.41 2.40
N VAL A 220 9.83 7.44 3.32
CA VAL A 220 9.76 8.47 4.37
C VAL A 220 9.76 7.81 5.74
N ILE A 221 10.52 8.40 6.66
CA ILE A 221 10.56 7.97 8.07
C ILE A 221 10.40 9.16 9.01
N GLY A 222 10.00 8.88 10.25
CA GLY A 222 10.15 9.82 11.36
C GLY A 222 11.60 9.82 11.83
N LYS A 223 12.28 10.98 11.72
CA LYS A 223 13.57 11.23 12.33
C LYS A 223 13.36 11.91 13.68
N PRO A 224 13.97 11.43 14.78
CA PRO A 224 13.85 12.08 16.08
C PRO A 224 14.29 13.54 16.03
N ASP A 225 13.49 14.42 16.63
CA ASP A 225 13.74 15.86 16.72
C ASP A 225 13.38 16.39 18.11
N LYS A 226 14.25 17.21 18.68
CA LYS A 226 14.12 17.69 20.08
C LYS A 226 12.90 18.58 20.33
N GLU A 227 12.49 19.36 19.32
CA GLU A 227 11.39 20.33 19.45
C GLU A 227 10.05 19.76 18.97
N SER A 228 10.11 18.87 18.00
CA SER A 228 8.93 18.38 17.28
C SER A 228 8.54 16.95 17.63
N GLY A 229 9.36 16.23 18.43
CA GLY A 229 9.26 14.79 18.64
C GLY A 229 9.88 14.03 17.48
N GLU A 230 9.27 14.07 16.33
CA GLU A 230 9.81 13.56 15.06
C GLU A 230 9.60 14.57 13.94
N ILE A 231 10.45 14.53 12.90
CA ILE A 231 10.26 15.23 11.64
C ILE A 231 10.20 14.26 10.47
N PRO A 232 9.36 14.52 9.44
CA PRO A 232 9.35 13.72 8.22
C PRO A 232 10.67 13.91 7.45
N LYS A 233 11.43 12.82 7.29
CA LYS A 233 12.65 12.74 6.48
C LYS A 233 12.40 11.81 5.30
N ALA A 234 12.69 12.29 4.08
CA ALA A 234 12.58 11.53 2.85
C ALA A 234 13.94 11.00 2.40
N PHE A 235 13.98 9.72 2.03
CA PHE A 235 15.06 9.10 1.27
C PHE A 235 14.59 9.00 -0.18
N VAL A 236 15.38 9.49 -1.12
CA VAL A 236 14.98 9.65 -2.51
C VAL A 236 15.99 9.04 -3.45
N VAL A 237 15.52 8.21 -4.37
CA VAL A 237 16.30 7.71 -5.51
C VAL A 237 15.95 8.57 -6.72
N LYS A 238 16.95 9.23 -7.30
CA LYS A 238 16.76 10.04 -8.50
C LYS A 238 16.50 9.19 -9.74
N SER A 239 15.69 9.70 -10.66
CA SER A 239 15.61 9.14 -12.01
C SER A 239 16.93 9.30 -12.76
N ALA A 240 17.21 8.44 -13.73
CA ALA A 240 18.44 8.53 -14.53
C ALA A 240 18.57 9.91 -15.20
N GLY A 241 19.71 10.57 -14.98
CA GLY A 241 19.98 11.90 -15.54
C GLY A 241 19.36 13.08 -14.75
N SER A 242 18.65 12.81 -13.65
CA SER A 242 18.06 13.86 -12.81
C SER A 242 19.13 14.62 -12.00
N ASN A 243 18.99 15.96 -11.95
CA ASN A 243 19.78 16.86 -11.11
C ASN A 243 18.97 17.54 -10.02
N ILE A 244 17.75 17.04 -9.75
CA ILE A 244 16.86 17.61 -8.73
C ILE A 244 17.56 17.78 -7.40
N SER A 245 17.35 18.92 -6.76
CA SER A 245 17.89 19.27 -5.45
C SER A 245 16.92 18.94 -4.31
N GLU A 246 17.42 18.83 -3.07
CA GLU A 246 16.62 18.64 -1.86
C GLU A 246 15.57 19.75 -1.70
N ASN A 247 15.93 21.01 -1.97
CA ASN A 247 15.02 22.14 -1.86
C ASN A 247 13.88 22.10 -2.88
N GLU A 248 14.13 21.64 -4.08
CA GLU A 248 13.08 21.46 -5.10
C GLU A 248 12.09 20.36 -4.67
N ILE A 249 12.58 19.25 -4.12
CA ILE A 249 11.75 18.18 -3.56
C ILE A 249 10.90 18.69 -2.39
N MET A 250 11.51 19.38 -1.44
CA MET A 250 10.79 19.96 -0.29
C MET A 250 9.71 20.96 -0.75
N SER A 251 10.04 21.80 -1.74
CA SER A 251 9.10 22.76 -2.33
C SER A 251 7.94 22.09 -3.03
N PHE A 252 8.23 21.03 -3.81
CA PHE A 252 7.20 20.23 -4.48
C PHE A 252 6.23 19.61 -3.47
N VAL A 253 6.71 18.99 -2.41
CA VAL A 253 5.87 18.40 -1.35
C VAL A 253 5.10 19.48 -0.62
N SER A 254 5.75 20.57 -0.20
CA SER A 254 5.13 21.64 0.59
C SER A 254 3.97 22.33 -0.14
N SER A 255 4.01 22.39 -1.47
CA SER A 255 2.93 22.95 -2.29
C SER A 255 1.65 22.10 -2.33
N LYS A 256 1.71 20.84 -1.89
CA LYS A 256 0.63 19.86 -2.03
C LYS A 256 0.08 19.31 -0.73
N VAL A 257 0.75 19.56 0.39
CA VAL A 257 0.35 19.04 1.71
C VAL A 257 0.24 20.14 2.76
N SER A 258 -0.51 19.87 3.82
CA SER A 258 -0.59 20.76 5.00
C SER A 258 0.80 20.94 5.65
N THR A 259 1.02 22.06 6.31
CA THR A 259 2.31 22.43 6.90
C THR A 259 2.90 21.37 7.82
N PHE A 260 2.07 20.67 8.59
CA PHE A 260 2.55 19.61 9.50
C PHE A 260 2.97 18.32 8.79
N LYS A 261 2.54 18.10 7.54
CA LYS A 261 2.92 16.95 6.70
C LYS A 261 4.16 17.19 5.84
N GLN A 262 4.72 18.40 5.84
CA GLN A 262 5.86 18.72 4.97
C GLN A 262 7.10 17.90 5.31
N VAL A 263 7.80 17.41 4.29
CA VAL A 263 9.13 16.85 4.42
C VAL A 263 10.08 17.94 4.89
N ARG A 264 10.90 17.65 5.92
CA ARG A 264 11.82 18.58 6.57
C ARG A 264 13.27 18.30 6.23
N GLU A 265 13.56 17.10 5.78
CA GLU A 265 14.90 16.67 5.40
C GLU A 265 14.80 15.71 4.21
N VAL A 266 15.71 15.80 3.28
CA VAL A 266 15.83 14.90 2.13
C VAL A 266 17.26 14.34 2.12
N GLU A 267 17.36 13.05 1.84
CA GLU A 267 18.64 12.37 1.63
C GLU A 267 18.55 11.57 0.32
N PHE A 268 19.55 11.76 -0.56
CA PHE A 268 19.64 10.97 -1.78
C PHE A 268 20.33 9.64 -1.51
N VAL A 269 19.72 8.56 -2.00
CA VAL A 269 20.24 7.19 -1.86
C VAL A 269 20.24 6.47 -3.20
N GLU A 270 21.06 5.44 -3.32
CA GLU A 270 21.11 4.63 -4.55
C GLU A 270 19.90 3.69 -4.68
N ALA A 271 19.37 3.20 -3.57
CA ALA A 271 18.21 2.32 -3.56
C ALA A 271 17.45 2.39 -2.22
N ILE A 272 16.13 2.21 -2.27
CA ILE A 272 15.30 2.02 -1.08
C ILE A 272 15.30 0.53 -0.68
N PRO A 273 15.64 0.18 0.58
CA PRO A 273 15.63 -1.20 1.03
C PRO A 273 14.19 -1.74 1.05
N LYS A 274 13.95 -2.81 0.29
CA LYS A 274 12.65 -3.48 0.18
C LYS A 274 12.79 -4.98 0.38
N ASN A 275 11.73 -5.60 0.89
CA ASN A 275 11.65 -7.07 0.89
C ASN A 275 11.27 -7.60 -0.52
N PRO A 276 11.28 -8.92 -0.75
CA PRO A 276 10.93 -9.50 -2.06
C PRO A 276 9.52 -9.17 -2.55
N SER A 277 8.58 -8.79 -1.67
CA SER A 277 7.24 -8.35 -2.05
C SER A 277 7.14 -6.85 -2.35
N GLY A 278 8.27 -6.13 -2.33
CA GLY A 278 8.32 -4.68 -2.60
C GLY A 278 7.99 -3.79 -1.41
N LYS A 279 7.77 -4.35 -0.22
CA LYS A 279 7.49 -3.56 0.99
C LYS A 279 8.76 -2.90 1.50
N ILE A 280 8.69 -1.58 1.77
CA ILE A 280 9.80 -0.78 2.30
C ILE A 280 10.20 -1.30 3.70
N LEU A 281 11.50 -1.51 3.90
CA LEU A 281 12.08 -1.93 5.17
C LEU A 281 12.56 -0.69 5.96
N ARG A 282 11.61 0.13 6.44
CA ARG A 282 11.88 1.40 7.12
C ARG A 282 12.81 1.27 8.32
N ARG A 283 12.81 0.10 9.00
CA ARG A 283 13.73 -0.16 10.10
C ARG A 283 15.20 0.03 9.66
N LEU A 284 15.57 -0.49 8.49
CA LEU A 284 16.94 -0.35 7.99
C LEU A 284 17.33 1.11 7.71
N LEU A 285 16.37 1.95 7.30
CA LEU A 285 16.59 3.38 7.11
C LEU A 285 16.72 4.12 8.46
N LYS A 286 15.93 3.72 9.48
CA LYS A 286 16.02 4.28 10.83
C LYS A 286 17.36 3.93 11.49
N ASP A 287 17.82 2.68 11.34
CA ASP A 287 19.09 2.20 11.91
C ASP A 287 20.32 2.94 11.34
N GLN A 288 20.23 3.52 10.14
CA GLN A 288 21.28 4.35 9.52
C GLN A 288 21.34 5.79 10.07
N GLN A 289 20.39 6.20 10.91
CA GLN A 289 20.29 7.54 11.46
C GLN A 289 20.84 7.65 12.90
N VAL A 290 21.34 6.57 13.47
CA VAL A 290 21.93 6.48 14.84
C VAL A 290 23.42 6.74 14.82
#